data_ed0889ce62e5da05dfe1b84db582cf5d
#
_entry.id   ed0889ce62e5da05dfe1b84db582cf5d
#
_cell.length_a   1.000
_cell.length_b   1.000
_cell.length_c   1.000
_cell.angle_alpha   90.00
_cell.angle_beta   90.00
_cell.angle_gamma   90.00
#
_symmetry.space_group_name_H-M   'P 1'
#
loop_
_entity.id
_entity.type
_entity.pdbx_description
1 polymer ?
#
loop_
_entity_poly.entity_id
_entity_poly.type
_entity_poly.pdbx_seq_one_letter_code
_entity_poly.pdbx_strand_id
1 'polypeptide(L)'
;TLAMAAIDIALWDLKAKAAQVPLWKLLGGQVRDKVRAYNTDIGWLSIADDQLVEGAKRAVAEGFTGIKIKVGSTVERDLRRVEAVRHAIGPDVTLAIDGNGKWDLPTCLRFCRGAEPFDVYWFEEPLWYDDVKGHAELARATRIPVALGEQLYTQDAFAEFFHQNAIHWVQPDVTRMGGITEVLRVCETAHSYRLPVAPHAGDMSQVHVHLSYAHPACQVLEFIPWIKDCFTEPAEVVDGHFKLPQLPGAGTTPTDAAWAKFAQRVR
;
A
#
# COMPACT_ATOMS: atom_id res chain seq x y z
N THR A 1 8.78 14.06 -9.68
CA THR A 1 8.35 12.67 -10.02
C THR A 1 6.87 12.57 -10.32
N LEU A 2 5.95 13.21 -9.57
CA LEU A 2 4.48 13.15 -9.78
C LEU A 2 4.04 13.47 -11.23
N ALA A 3 4.57 14.54 -11.84
CA ALA A 3 4.26 14.87 -13.22
C ALA A 3 4.80 13.83 -14.22
N MET A 4 5.95 13.24 -13.93
CA MET A 4 6.50 12.13 -14.73
C MET A 4 5.61 10.89 -14.61
N ALA A 5 5.10 10.60 -13.40
CA ALA A 5 4.21 9.49 -13.16
C ALA A 5 2.94 9.57 -14.01
N ALA A 6 2.32 10.75 -14.09
CA ALA A 6 1.13 10.95 -14.92
C ALA A 6 1.38 10.64 -16.40
N ILE A 7 2.54 11.04 -16.93
CA ILE A 7 2.93 10.77 -18.32
C ILE A 7 3.25 9.29 -18.53
N ASP A 8 4.04 8.69 -17.65
CA ASP A 8 4.45 7.28 -17.76
C ASP A 8 3.24 6.35 -17.67
N ILE A 9 2.33 6.56 -16.71
CA ILE A 9 1.08 5.80 -16.57
C ILE A 9 0.23 5.93 -17.83
N ALA A 10 0.08 7.16 -18.37
CA ALA A 10 -0.69 7.38 -19.59
C ALA A 10 -0.07 6.67 -20.82
N LEU A 11 1.26 6.63 -20.94
CA LEU A 11 1.96 5.93 -22.02
C LEU A 11 1.80 4.40 -21.91
N TRP A 12 1.87 3.84 -20.70
CA TRP A 12 1.61 2.42 -20.49
C TRP A 12 0.15 2.06 -20.75
N ASP A 13 -0.80 2.90 -20.34
CA ASP A 13 -2.23 2.71 -20.64
C ASP A 13 -2.49 2.74 -22.16
N LEU A 14 -1.92 3.73 -22.85
CA LEU A 14 -2.00 3.85 -24.31
C LEU A 14 -1.42 2.61 -25.01
N LYS A 15 -0.25 2.14 -24.58
CA LYS A 15 0.42 0.97 -25.15
C LYS A 15 -0.42 -0.29 -24.95
N ALA A 16 -1.01 -0.48 -23.78
CA ALA A 16 -1.87 -1.61 -23.48
C ALA A 16 -3.19 -1.56 -24.30
N LYS A 17 -3.81 -0.37 -24.41
CA LYS A 17 -4.99 -0.15 -25.27
C LYS A 17 -4.69 -0.39 -26.76
N ALA A 18 -3.56 0.09 -27.26
CA ALA A 18 -3.14 -0.15 -28.64
C ALA A 18 -2.90 -1.64 -28.93
N ALA A 19 -2.40 -2.39 -27.96
CA ALA A 19 -2.24 -3.85 -28.04
C ALA A 19 -3.55 -4.62 -27.77
N GLN A 20 -4.65 -3.95 -27.41
CA GLN A 20 -5.95 -4.56 -27.09
C GLN A 20 -5.88 -5.56 -25.91
N VAL A 21 -5.03 -5.30 -24.92
CA VAL A 21 -4.84 -6.16 -23.75
C VAL A 21 -4.87 -5.34 -22.46
N PRO A 22 -5.30 -5.91 -21.32
CA PRO A 22 -5.09 -5.30 -20.02
C PRO A 22 -3.59 -5.21 -19.70
N LEU A 23 -3.21 -4.17 -18.93
CA LEU A 23 -1.80 -3.87 -18.65
C LEU A 23 -1.04 -5.06 -18.06
N TRP A 24 -1.64 -5.86 -17.18
CA TRP A 24 -0.96 -7.02 -16.58
C TRP A 24 -0.50 -8.06 -17.64
N LYS A 25 -1.23 -8.22 -18.77
CA LYS A 25 -0.77 -9.06 -19.88
C LYS A 25 0.44 -8.46 -20.61
N LEU A 26 0.44 -7.14 -20.78
CA LEU A 26 1.56 -6.44 -21.40
C LEU A 26 2.83 -6.51 -20.54
N LEU A 27 2.67 -6.60 -19.21
CA LEU A 27 3.76 -6.74 -18.24
C LEU A 27 4.32 -8.17 -18.11
N GLY A 28 3.85 -9.11 -18.90
CA GLY A 28 4.37 -10.48 -18.91
C GLY A 28 3.37 -11.55 -18.51
N GLY A 29 2.18 -11.16 -18.09
CA GLY A 29 1.11 -12.09 -17.74
C GLY A 29 0.90 -12.24 -16.25
N GLN A 30 -0.05 -13.07 -15.89
CA GLN A 30 -0.46 -13.33 -14.53
C GLN A 30 0.48 -14.33 -13.84
N VAL A 31 1.03 -13.97 -12.68
CA VAL A 31 1.92 -14.82 -11.88
C VAL A 31 1.21 -15.42 -10.65
N ARG A 32 -0.04 -15.02 -10.40
CA ARG A 32 -0.88 -15.51 -9.28
C ARG A 32 -2.36 -15.46 -9.60
N ASP A 33 -3.15 -16.32 -8.98
CA ASP A 33 -4.60 -16.40 -9.23
C ASP A 33 -5.38 -15.34 -8.46
N LYS A 34 -4.85 -14.86 -7.33
CA LYS A 34 -5.51 -13.91 -6.43
C LYS A 34 -4.52 -12.89 -5.87
N VAL A 35 -4.95 -11.64 -5.76
CA VAL A 35 -4.25 -10.58 -5.04
C VAL A 35 -5.05 -10.25 -3.79
N ARG A 36 -4.48 -10.57 -2.62
CA ARG A 36 -5.10 -10.29 -1.33
C ARG A 36 -5.13 -8.79 -1.05
N ALA A 37 -6.29 -8.29 -0.63
CA ALA A 37 -6.48 -6.91 -0.19
C ALA A 37 -6.30 -6.79 1.32
N TYR A 38 -5.71 -5.69 1.78
CA TYR A 38 -5.84 -5.24 3.17
C TYR A 38 -6.55 -3.89 3.22
N ASN A 39 -7.47 -3.73 4.18
CA ASN A 39 -8.32 -2.55 4.28
C ASN A 39 -7.67 -1.48 5.17
N THR A 40 -7.39 -0.29 4.60
CA THR A 40 -6.89 0.89 5.32
C THR A 40 -8.01 1.92 5.56
N ASP A 41 -9.08 1.89 4.76
CA ASP A 41 -10.14 2.91 4.80
C ASP A 41 -10.80 3.07 6.16
N ILE A 42 -10.86 1.99 6.92
CA ILE A 42 -11.45 1.98 8.27
C ILE A 42 -10.48 2.43 9.36
N GLY A 43 -9.20 2.63 9.06
CA GLY A 43 -8.12 2.70 10.05
C GLY A 43 -7.57 4.08 10.37
N TRP A 44 -8.19 5.18 9.91
CA TRP A 44 -7.66 6.55 10.05
C TRP A 44 -7.54 7.00 11.50
N LEU A 45 -6.49 7.78 11.81
CA LEU A 45 -6.20 8.25 13.17
C LEU A 45 -7.31 9.17 13.74
N SER A 46 -8.08 9.83 12.86
CA SER A 46 -9.21 10.68 13.21
C SER A 46 -10.48 9.91 13.61
N ILE A 47 -10.55 8.61 13.31
CA ILE A 47 -11.70 7.75 13.63
C ILE A 47 -11.66 7.42 15.12
N ALA A 48 -12.80 7.58 15.81
CA ALA A 48 -12.94 7.23 17.21
C ALA A 48 -12.74 5.72 17.42
N ASP A 49 -12.25 5.33 18.61
CA ASP A 49 -11.79 3.95 18.84
C ASP A 49 -12.94 2.92 18.76
N ASP A 50 -14.17 3.28 19.15
CA ASP A 50 -15.37 2.46 19.00
C ASP A 50 -15.75 2.28 17.52
N GLN A 51 -15.72 3.34 16.74
CA GLN A 51 -15.99 3.30 15.28
C GLN A 51 -14.92 2.52 14.54
N LEU A 52 -13.66 2.61 14.96
CA LEU A 52 -12.54 1.83 14.41
C LEU A 52 -12.78 0.33 14.62
N VAL A 53 -13.13 -0.08 15.83
CA VAL A 53 -13.42 -1.49 16.15
C VAL A 53 -14.58 -2.03 15.33
N GLU A 54 -15.68 -1.28 15.23
CA GLU A 54 -16.84 -1.70 14.44
C GLU A 54 -16.51 -1.70 12.92
N GLY A 55 -15.70 -0.76 12.44
CA GLY A 55 -15.19 -0.76 11.07
C GLY A 55 -14.34 -1.99 10.76
N ALA A 56 -13.45 -2.37 11.69
CA ALA A 56 -12.62 -3.55 11.54
C ALA A 56 -13.44 -4.85 11.49
N LYS A 57 -14.45 -5.00 12.36
CA LYS A 57 -15.38 -6.14 12.32
C LYS A 57 -16.13 -6.23 10.99
N ARG A 58 -16.64 -5.09 10.48
CA ARG A 58 -17.33 -5.05 9.17
C ARG A 58 -16.40 -5.48 8.05
N ALA A 59 -15.17 -4.96 8.00
CA ALA A 59 -14.21 -5.33 6.96
C ALA A 59 -13.91 -6.84 6.98
N VAL A 60 -13.77 -7.45 8.16
CA VAL A 60 -13.62 -8.91 8.29
C VAL A 60 -14.87 -9.65 7.78
N ALA A 61 -16.07 -9.17 8.13
CA ALA A 61 -17.32 -9.75 7.63
C ALA A 61 -17.49 -9.63 6.09
N GLU A 62 -16.88 -8.61 5.49
CA GLU A 62 -16.78 -8.40 4.03
C GLU A 62 -15.68 -9.26 3.36
N GLY A 63 -15.00 -10.11 4.13
CA GLY A 63 -14.00 -11.05 3.64
C GLY A 63 -12.57 -10.55 3.67
N PHE A 64 -12.28 -9.33 4.17
CA PHE A 64 -10.89 -8.88 4.31
C PHE A 64 -10.14 -9.72 5.35
N THR A 65 -8.96 -10.20 4.96
CA THR A 65 -8.03 -10.95 5.81
C THR A 65 -6.84 -10.11 6.27
N GLY A 66 -6.85 -8.82 6.00
CA GLY A 66 -5.85 -7.84 6.42
C GLY A 66 -6.50 -6.49 6.70
N ILE A 67 -6.07 -5.88 7.79
CA ILE A 67 -6.50 -4.55 8.25
C ILE A 67 -5.24 -3.72 8.50
N LYS A 68 -5.25 -2.44 8.10
CA LYS A 68 -4.22 -1.47 8.48
C LYS A 68 -4.85 -0.31 9.25
N ILE A 69 -4.26 0.06 10.38
CA ILE A 69 -4.71 1.19 11.20
C ILE A 69 -3.60 2.21 11.39
N LYS A 70 -3.97 3.48 11.49
CA LYS A 70 -3.01 4.55 11.75
C LYS A 70 -2.73 4.67 13.26
N VAL A 71 -1.45 4.88 13.55
CA VAL A 71 -0.89 5.24 14.85
C VAL A 71 -0.12 6.56 14.73
N GLY A 72 0.51 7.07 15.79
CA GLY A 72 1.25 8.34 15.74
C GLY A 72 0.62 9.42 16.62
N SER A 73 -0.12 9.01 17.65
CA SER A 73 -0.60 9.87 18.72
C SER A 73 0.32 9.71 19.95
N THR A 74 -0.14 9.11 21.05
CA THR A 74 0.69 8.73 22.18
C THR A 74 0.85 7.22 22.21
N VAL A 75 1.99 6.74 22.73
CA VAL A 75 2.27 5.30 22.80
C VAL A 75 1.15 4.55 23.52
N GLU A 76 0.67 5.07 24.65
CA GLU A 76 -0.35 4.44 25.48
C GLU A 76 -1.72 4.39 24.77
N ARG A 77 -2.10 5.45 24.06
CA ARG A 77 -3.35 5.48 23.28
C ARG A 77 -3.27 4.50 22.12
N ASP A 78 -2.18 4.54 21.37
CA ASP A 78 -2.05 3.75 20.17
C ASP A 78 -1.90 2.25 20.48
N LEU A 79 -1.27 1.88 21.61
CA LEU A 79 -1.28 0.50 22.09
C LEU A 79 -2.70 0.01 22.40
N ARG A 80 -3.53 0.83 23.08
CA ARG A 80 -4.95 0.47 23.30
C ARG A 80 -5.73 0.30 22.01
N ARG A 81 -5.48 1.14 20.98
CA ARG A 81 -6.11 1.01 19.66
C ARG A 81 -5.73 -0.30 18.98
N VAL A 82 -4.44 -0.64 18.99
CA VAL A 82 -3.92 -1.89 18.43
C VAL A 82 -4.52 -3.10 19.13
N GLU A 83 -4.53 -3.09 20.47
CA GLU A 83 -5.13 -4.14 21.32
C GLU A 83 -6.62 -4.33 21.01
N ALA A 84 -7.40 -3.24 20.97
CA ALA A 84 -8.82 -3.28 20.71
C ALA A 84 -9.15 -3.85 19.33
N VAL A 85 -8.40 -3.44 18.30
CA VAL A 85 -8.58 -3.96 16.93
C VAL A 85 -8.15 -5.43 16.85
N ARG A 86 -7.01 -5.81 17.46
CA ARG A 86 -6.57 -7.22 17.48
C ARG A 86 -7.61 -8.12 18.12
N HIS A 87 -8.17 -7.74 19.25
CA HIS A 87 -9.26 -8.49 19.90
C HIS A 87 -10.51 -8.59 19.02
N ALA A 88 -10.83 -7.53 18.29
CA ALA A 88 -12.03 -7.48 17.44
C ALA A 88 -11.93 -8.35 16.18
N ILE A 89 -10.73 -8.42 15.56
CA ILE A 89 -10.52 -9.15 14.30
C ILE A 89 -10.03 -10.59 14.49
N GLY A 90 -9.64 -10.96 15.72
CA GLY A 90 -9.09 -12.28 16.02
C GLY A 90 -7.64 -12.46 15.53
N PRO A 91 -7.04 -13.65 15.75
CA PRO A 91 -5.64 -13.92 15.44
C PRO A 91 -5.37 -14.18 13.95
N ASP A 92 -6.38 -14.62 13.18
CA ASP A 92 -6.19 -15.09 11.80
C ASP A 92 -6.14 -13.94 10.78
N VAL A 93 -6.57 -12.72 11.16
CA VAL A 93 -6.55 -11.53 10.30
C VAL A 93 -5.25 -10.77 10.54
N THR A 94 -4.50 -10.46 9.48
CA THR A 94 -3.28 -9.67 9.61
C THR A 94 -3.59 -8.23 10.02
N LEU A 95 -2.86 -7.72 11.03
CA LEU A 95 -2.99 -6.34 11.50
C LEU A 95 -1.71 -5.57 11.23
N ALA A 96 -1.75 -4.67 10.26
CA ALA A 96 -0.69 -3.71 9.99
C ALA A 96 -0.95 -2.38 10.71
N ILE A 97 0.10 -1.65 10.99
CA ILE A 97 0.02 -0.31 11.58
C ILE A 97 0.86 0.67 10.76
N ASP A 98 0.48 1.95 10.78
CA ASP A 98 1.15 3.00 10.03
C ASP A 98 1.30 4.27 10.89
N GLY A 99 2.56 4.71 11.07
CA GLY A 99 2.94 5.87 11.87
C GLY A 99 3.03 7.18 11.07
N ASN A 100 3.06 7.12 9.75
CA ASN A 100 3.28 8.26 8.85
C ASN A 100 4.43 9.18 9.31
N GLY A 101 5.53 8.59 9.75
CA GLY A 101 6.75 9.31 10.13
C GLY A 101 6.64 10.21 11.37
N LYS A 102 5.64 10.01 12.22
CA LYS A 102 5.33 10.95 13.32
C LYS A 102 6.21 10.82 14.55
N TRP A 103 6.89 9.71 14.73
CA TRP A 103 7.64 9.43 15.94
C TRP A 103 9.17 9.47 15.72
N ASP A 104 9.88 9.62 16.82
CA ASP A 104 11.32 9.40 16.88
C ASP A 104 11.66 7.95 17.26
N LEU A 105 12.90 7.56 17.08
CA LEU A 105 13.37 6.20 17.33
C LEU A 105 13.11 5.73 18.78
N PRO A 106 13.41 6.51 19.85
CA PRO A 106 13.09 6.11 21.22
C PRO A 106 11.60 5.83 21.44
N THR A 107 10.71 6.62 20.85
CA THR A 107 9.27 6.44 20.94
C THR A 107 8.82 5.17 20.18
N CYS A 108 9.33 4.94 18.97
CA CYS A 108 9.08 3.72 18.22
C CYS A 108 9.53 2.46 18.98
N LEU A 109 10.70 2.48 19.59
CA LEU A 109 11.22 1.35 20.39
C LEU A 109 10.35 1.05 21.62
N ARG A 110 9.81 2.08 22.30
CA ARG A 110 8.85 1.88 23.41
C ARG A 110 7.55 1.28 22.90
N PHE A 111 7.02 1.83 21.82
CA PHE A 111 5.78 1.34 21.20
C PHE A 111 5.92 -0.11 20.74
N CYS A 112 6.97 -0.45 19.99
CA CYS A 112 7.19 -1.81 19.49
C CYS A 112 7.23 -2.84 20.63
N ARG A 113 7.91 -2.53 21.74
CA ARG A 113 7.92 -3.43 22.94
C ARG A 113 6.53 -3.68 23.50
N GLY A 114 5.67 -2.65 23.53
CA GLY A 114 4.28 -2.79 23.98
C GLY A 114 3.38 -3.48 22.97
N ALA A 115 3.70 -3.39 21.67
CA ALA A 115 2.89 -3.94 20.60
C ALA A 115 3.25 -5.41 20.25
N GLU A 116 4.37 -5.94 20.73
CA GLU A 116 4.80 -7.35 20.48
C GLU A 116 3.70 -8.39 20.75
N PRO A 117 2.88 -8.29 21.85
CA PRO A 117 1.85 -9.27 22.11
C PRO A 117 0.71 -9.31 21.09
N PHE A 118 0.60 -8.30 20.23
CA PHE A 118 -0.54 -8.14 19.32
C PHE A 118 -0.27 -8.68 17.92
N ASP A 119 0.87 -9.34 17.68
CA ASP A 119 1.24 -9.96 16.39
C ASP A 119 1.05 -9.00 15.20
N VAL A 120 1.72 -7.83 15.27
CA VAL A 120 1.66 -6.79 14.24
C VAL A 120 2.37 -7.27 12.98
N TYR A 121 1.66 -7.28 11.85
CA TYR A 121 2.13 -7.80 10.58
C TYR A 121 3.27 -6.95 9.97
N TRP A 122 3.15 -5.62 10.03
CA TRP A 122 4.24 -4.65 9.83
C TRP A 122 3.93 -3.31 10.51
N PHE A 123 4.99 -2.54 10.74
CA PHE A 123 4.94 -1.15 11.12
C PHE A 123 5.41 -0.29 9.95
N GLU A 124 4.47 0.42 9.31
CA GLU A 124 4.67 1.29 8.17
C GLU A 124 5.10 2.68 8.63
N GLU A 125 6.10 3.26 7.94
CA GLU A 125 6.65 4.59 8.22
C GLU A 125 6.78 4.91 9.73
N PRO A 126 7.49 4.08 10.51
CA PRO A 126 7.66 4.33 11.94
C PRO A 126 8.35 5.66 12.24
N LEU A 127 9.34 6.01 11.41
CA LEU A 127 10.17 7.21 11.48
C LEU A 127 10.00 8.06 10.22
N TRP A 128 10.62 9.24 10.20
CA TRP A 128 10.64 10.06 9.01
C TRP A 128 11.24 9.30 7.81
N TYR A 129 10.63 9.40 6.65
CA TYR A 129 10.82 8.50 5.50
C TYR A 129 12.26 8.45 4.95
N ASP A 130 13.11 9.43 5.20
CA ASP A 130 14.51 9.47 4.73
C ASP A 130 15.55 9.11 5.82
N ASP A 131 15.10 8.76 7.02
CA ASP A 131 15.97 8.29 8.12
C ASP A 131 16.34 6.82 7.96
N VAL A 132 17.20 6.51 6.98
CA VAL A 132 17.67 5.15 6.70
C VAL A 132 18.35 4.52 7.93
N LYS A 133 19.16 5.31 8.66
CA LYS A 133 19.90 4.81 9.84
C LYS A 133 18.97 4.47 11.00
N GLY A 134 18.02 5.34 11.28
CA GLY A 134 17.02 5.11 12.32
C GLY A 134 16.16 3.87 12.02
N HIS A 135 15.71 3.71 10.76
CA HIS A 135 14.98 2.51 10.34
C HIS A 135 15.82 1.25 10.47
N ALA A 136 17.10 1.28 10.09
CA ALA A 136 18.00 0.14 10.24
C ALA A 136 18.25 -0.22 11.72
N GLU A 137 18.32 0.76 12.61
CA GLU A 137 18.44 0.53 14.06
C GLU A 137 17.15 -0.07 14.61
N LEU A 138 15.99 0.49 14.24
CA LEU A 138 14.68 -0.02 14.64
C LEU A 138 14.46 -1.45 14.14
N ALA A 139 14.74 -1.73 12.87
CA ALA A 139 14.58 -3.05 12.27
C ALA A 139 15.40 -4.14 12.99
N ARG A 140 16.57 -3.80 13.52
CA ARG A 140 17.40 -4.72 14.34
C ARG A 140 16.89 -4.88 15.77
N ALA A 141 16.18 -3.90 16.30
CA ALA A 141 15.78 -3.84 17.71
C ALA A 141 14.35 -4.31 17.99
N THR A 142 13.52 -4.50 16.94
CA THR A 142 12.14 -4.97 17.06
C THR A 142 11.91 -6.29 16.31
N ARG A 143 10.90 -7.05 16.75
CA ARG A 143 10.39 -8.22 16.02
C ARG A 143 9.30 -7.85 15.00
N ILE A 144 8.75 -6.64 15.09
CA ILE A 144 7.72 -6.17 14.16
C ILE A 144 8.41 -5.80 12.84
N PRO A 145 8.02 -6.41 11.72
CA PRO A 145 8.57 -6.06 10.41
C PRO A 145 8.34 -4.56 10.09
N VAL A 146 9.37 -3.89 9.57
CA VAL A 146 9.30 -2.49 9.17
C VAL A 146 8.91 -2.41 7.69
N ALA A 147 7.97 -1.53 7.36
CA ALA A 147 7.51 -1.26 6.00
C ALA A 147 7.63 0.23 5.68
N LEU A 148 7.99 0.57 4.45
CA LEU A 148 7.88 1.93 3.94
C LEU A 148 8.03 2.00 2.41
N GLY A 149 7.74 3.17 1.84
CA GLY A 149 8.04 3.42 0.45
C GLY A 149 7.16 4.46 -0.22
N GLU A 150 6.00 4.83 0.31
CA GLU A 150 5.10 5.81 -0.30
C GLU A 150 5.74 7.20 -0.47
N GLN A 151 6.71 7.54 0.36
CA GLN A 151 7.45 8.81 0.32
C GLN A 151 8.83 8.69 -0.36
N LEU A 152 9.17 7.53 -0.94
CA LEU A 152 10.39 7.36 -1.71
C LEU A 152 10.09 7.52 -3.21
N TYR A 153 10.92 8.32 -3.90
CA TYR A 153 10.61 8.77 -5.26
C TYR A 153 11.51 8.17 -6.35
N THR A 154 12.56 7.43 -5.98
CA THR A 154 13.52 6.84 -6.91
C THR A 154 13.96 5.45 -6.47
N GLN A 155 14.38 4.62 -7.41
CA GLN A 155 14.99 3.31 -7.11
C GLN A 155 16.20 3.44 -6.18
N ASP A 156 17.04 4.48 -6.38
CA ASP A 156 18.24 4.68 -5.56
C ASP A 156 17.88 4.95 -4.09
N ALA A 157 16.79 5.70 -3.83
CA ALA A 157 16.31 5.92 -2.47
C ALA A 157 15.91 4.59 -1.79
N PHE A 158 15.25 3.68 -2.50
CA PHE A 158 14.95 2.34 -1.98
C PHE A 158 16.22 1.49 -1.77
N ALA A 159 17.18 1.58 -2.68
CA ALA A 159 18.42 0.81 -2.59
C ALA A 159 19.20 1.08 -1.30
N GLU A 160 19.19 2.32 -0.79
CA GLU A 160 19.81 2.67 0.50
C GLU A 160 19.19 1.89 1.66
N PHE A 161 17.85 1.76 1.70
CA PHE A 161 17.16 0.96 2.71
C PHE A 161 17.47 -0.54 2.57
N PHE A 162 17.57 -1.05 1.35
CA PHE A 162 17.90 -2.46 1.10
C PHE A 162 19.32 -2.79 1.55
N HIS A 163 20.30 -1.95 1.22
CA HIS A 163 21.70 -2.13 1.62
C HIS A 163 21.90 -2.13 3.14
N GLN A 164 21.09 -1.34 3.87
CA GLN A 164 21.17 -1.26 5.33
C GLN A 164 20.29 -2.29 6.04
N ASN A 165 19.54 -3.15 5.31
CA ASN A 165 18.53 -4.05 5.87
C ASN A 165 17.55 -3.28 6.79
N ALA A 166 17.13 -2.09 6.36
CA ALA A 166 16.34 -1.17 7.15
C ALA A 166 14.84 -1.43 7.07
N ILE A 167 14.39 -2.24 6.10
CA ILE A 167 12.99 -2.59 5.89
C ILE A 167 12.80 -4.06 5.55
N HIS A 168 11.58 -4.55 5.78
CA HIS A 168 11.15 -5.93 5.54
C HIS A 168 10.03 -5.99 4.48
N TRP A 169 9.31 -4.88 4.27
CA TRP A 169 8.27 -4.71 3.26
C TRP A 169 8.51 -3.44 2.46
N VAL A 170 8.32 -3.52 1.15
CA VAL A 170 8.57 -2.42 0.20
C VAL A 170 7.24 -1.91 -0.33
N GLN A 171 6.98 -0.61 -0.20
CA GLN A 171 5.66 -0.02 -0.50
C GLN A 171 5.77 1.11 -1.55
N PRO A 172 6.15 0.80 -2.80
CA PRO A 172 6.24 1.80 -3.85
C PRO A 172 4.85 2.25 -4.31
N ASP A 173 4.74 3.48 -4.81
CA ASP A 173 3.52 4.04 -5.38
C ASP A 173 3.78 4.58 -6.79
N VAL A 174 3.00 4.11 -7.78
CA VAL A 174 3.13 4.54 -9.18
C VAL A 174 2.92 6.04 -9.38
N THR A 175 2.11 6.67 -8.54
CA THR A 175 1.84 8.11 -8.64
C THR A 175 2.96 8.96 -8.07
N ARG A 176 3.76 8.41 -7.17
CA ARG A 176 4.82 9.11 -6.46
C ARG A 176 6.20 8.94 -7.11
N MET A 177 6.48 7.74 -7.62
CA MET A 177 7.82 7.35 -8.08
C MET A 177 8.17 7.71 -9.53
N GLY A 178 7.33 8.33 -10.29
CA GLY A 178 7.62 8.53 -11.72
C GLY A 178 6.96 7.50 -12.61
N GLY A 179 6.00 6.73 -12.08
CA GLY A 179 5.12 5.86 -12.83
C GLY A 179 5.42 4.37 -12.73
N ILE A 180 4.79 3.63 -13.61
CA ILE A 180 4.87 2.17 -13.70
C ILE A 180 6.29 1.70 -13.97
N THR A 181 7.00 2.38 -14.88
CA THR A 181 8.37 2.02 -15.27
C THR A 181 9.31 2.00 -14.06
N GLU A 182 9.25 3.01 -13.20
CA GLU A 182 10.13 3.10 -12.05
C GLU A 182 9.73 2.14 -10.93
N VAL A 183 8.43 1.95 -10.70
CA VAL A 183 7.94 0.95 -9.74
C VAL A 183 8.35 -0.46 -10.13
N LEU A 184 8.32 -0.83 -11.41
CA LEU A 184 8.80 -2.13 -11.87
C LEU A 184 10.29 -2.34 -11.52
N ARG A 185 11.14 -1.33 -11.68
CA ARG A 185 12.56 -1.41 -11.31
C ARG A 185 12.75 -1.65 -9.81
N VAL A 186 11.94 -0.97 -8.99
CA VAL A 186 11.96 -1.20 -7.53
C VAL A 186 11.49 -2.61 -7.21
N CYS A 187 10.42 -3.09 -7.83
CA CYS A 187 9.93 -4.45 -7.64
C CYS A 187 10.98 -5.52 -8.03
N GLU A 188 11.68 -5.34 -9.15
CA GLU A 188 12.78 -6.23 -9.59
C GLU A 188 13.94 -6.20 -8.58
N THR A 189 14.33 -5.01 -8.12
CA THR A 189 15.38 -4.87 -7.11
C THR A 189 14.96 -5.53 -5.79
N ALA A 190 13.75 -5.24 -5.30
CA ALA A 190 13.19 -5.87 -4.09
C ALA A 190 13.17 -7.41 -4.22
N HIS A 191 12.76 -7.91 -5.39
CA HIS A 191 12.77 -9.36 -5.67
C HIS A 191 14.17 -9.96 -5.57
N SER A 192 15.20 -9.29 -6.08
CA SER A 192 16.59 -9.73 -5.99
C SER A 192 17.10 -9.78 -4.54
N TYR A 193 16.61 -8.89 -3.68
CA TYR A 193 16.86 -8.88 -2.23
C TYR A 193 15.91 -9.81 -1.44
N ARG A 194 14.98 -10.51 -2.11
CA ARG A 194 13.94 -11.35 -1.49
C ARG A 194 13.02 -10.57 -0.54
N LEU A 195 12.81 -9.31 -0.82
CA LEU A 195 11.89 -8.47 -0.07
C LEU A 195 10.50 -8.51 -0.72
N PRO A 196 9.45 -8.76 0.05
CA PRO A 196 8.08 -8.68 -0.45
C PRO A 196 7.66 -7.24 -0.69
N VAL A 197 6.82 -7.04 -1.71
CA VAL A 197 6.25 -5.75 -2.08
C VAL A 197 4.76 -5.74 -1.73
N ALA A 198 4.33 -4.67 -1.09
CA ALA A 198 2.93 -4.33 -0.83
C ALA A 198 2.70 -2.91 -1.37
N PRO A 199 2.35 -2.71 -2.65
CA PRO A 199 2.24 -1.37 -3.21
C PRO A 199 1.30 -0.49 -2.38
N HIS A 200 1.73 0.76 -2.13
CA HIS A 200 0.85 1.79 -1.60
C HIS A 200 -0.12 2.22 -2.71
N ALA A 201 -1.40 2.28 -2.42
CA ALA A 201 -2.41 2.41 -3.47
C ALA A 201 -3.38 3.57 -3.25
N GLY A 202 -2.96 4.63 -2.57
CA GLY A 202 -3.82 5.74 -2.15
C GLY A 202 -4.67 6.34 -3.27
N ASP A 203 -4.11 6.55 -4.46
CA ASP A 203 -4.78 7.31 -5.52
C ASP A 203 -5.03 6.52 -6.82
N MET A 204 -4.31 5.42 -7.07
CA MET A 204 -4.38 4.69 -8.34
C MET A 204 -4.39 3.17 -8.15
N SER A 205 -5.25 2.69 -7.24
CA SER A 205 -5.38 1.25 -6.92
C SER A 205 -5.56 0.37 -8.16
N GLN A 206 -6.32 0.82 -9.18
CA GLN A 206 -6.55 0.08 -10.41
C GLN A 206 -5.23 -0.21 -11.17
N VAL A 207 -4.26 0.70 -11.19
CA VAL A 207 -2.95 0.47 -11.81
C VAL A 207 -2.14 -0.53 -10.99
N HIS A 208 -2.14 -0.37 -9.67
CA HIS A 208 -1.43 -1.27 -8.75
C HIS A 208 -1.96 -2.71 -8.79
N VAL A 209 -3.26 -2.90 -9.06
CA VAL A 209 -3.83 -4.25 -9.27
C VAL A 209 -3.14 -4.97 -10.42
N HIS A 210 -2.92 -4.30 -11.57
CA HIS A 210 -2.20 -4.89 -12.70
C HIS A 210 -0.78 -5.31 -12.33
N LEU A 211 -0.04 -4.44 -11.61
CA LEU A 211 1.31 -4.74 -11.14
C LEU A 211 1.32 -5.92 -10.17
N SER A 212 0.36 -5.95 -9.25
CA SER A 212 0.25 -7.02 -8.24
C SER A 212 -0.06 -8.38 -8.85
N TYR A 213 -0.80 -8.43 -9.95
CA TYR A 213 -1.02 -9.68 -10.67
C TYR A 213 0.17 -10.10 -11.52
N ALA A 214 0.95 -9.14 -12.04
CA ALA A 214 2.03 -9.41 -13.00
C ALA A 214 3.41 -9.62 -12.36
N HIS A 215 3.66 -9.10 -11.15
CA HIS A 215 5.00 -9.15 -10.56
C HIS A 215 5.09 -10.10 -9.36
N PRO A 216 6.07 -11.04 -9.34
CA PRO A 216 6.15 -12.06 -8.26
C PRO A 216 6.49 -11.49 -6.88
N ALA A 217 7.17 -10.35 -6.79
CA ALA A 217 7.45 -9.71 -5.50
C ALA A 217 6.20 -9.14 -4.81
N CYS A 218 5.18 -8.70 -5.58
CA CYS A 218 3.95 -8.14 -5.02
C CYS A 218 3.13 -9.22 -4.33
N GLN A 219 2.89 -9.12 -3.02
CA GLN A 219 2.24 -10.15 -2.20
C GLN A 219 0.82 -9.78 -1.81
N VAL A 220 0.59 -8.53 -1.48
CA VAL A 220 -0.69 -7.97 -1.04
C VAL A 220 -0.83 -6.56 -1.59
N LEU A 221 -2.06 -6.03 -1.64
CA LEU A 221 -2.31 -4.68 -2.11
C LEU A 221 -3.26 -3.95 -1.18
N GLU A 222 -2.99 -2.67 -0.97
CA GLU A 222 -3.80 -1.77 -0.18
C GLU A 222 -5.17 -1.50 -0.81
N PHE A 223 -6.22 -1.48 0.01
CA PHE A 223 -7.56 -1.10 -0.38
C PHE A 223 -7.95 0.24 0.24
N ILE A 224 -8.09 1.25 -0.63
CA ILE A 224 -8.64 2.58 -0.33
C ILE A 224 -9.60 2.94 -1.49
N PRO A 225 -10.92 3.04 -1.25
CA PRO A 225 -11.92 3.16 -2.32
C PRO A 225 -12.24 4.60 -2.76
N TRP A 226 -11.47 5.61 -2.34
CA TRP A 226 -11.86 7.01 -2.44
C TRP A 226 -12.18 7.51 -3.84
N ILE A 227 -11.48 7.02 -4.86
CA ILE A 227 -11.63 7.46 -6.24
C ILE A 227 -12.21 6.39 -7.16
N LYS A 228 -12.75 5.30 -6.60
CA LYS A 228 -13.29 4.18 -7.40
C LYS A 228 -14.33 4.63 -8.43
N ASP A 229 -15.18 5.57 -8.07
CA ASP A 229 -16.27 6.06 -8.95
C ASP A 229 -15.78 7.02 -10.05
N CYS A 230 -14.48 7.37 -10.03
CA CYS A 230 -13.87 8.22 -11.03
C CYS A 230 -13.48 7.47 -12.31
N PHE A 231 -13.39 6.15 -12.28
CA PHE A 231 -12.89 5.34 -13.38
C PHE A 231 -13.91 4.32 -13.89
N THR A 232 -13.83 4.00 -15.19
CA THR A 232 -14.73 3.04 -15.85
C THR A 232 -14.46 1.59 -15.45
N GLU A 233 -13.22 1.28 -15.03
CA GLU A 233 -12.79 -0.01 -14.47
C GLU A 233 -12.07 0.25 -13.14
N PRO A 234 -12.81 0.46 -12.04
CA PRO A 234 -12.21 0.66 -10.73
C PRO A 234 -11.59 -0.62 -10.19
N ALA A 235 -10.66 -0.48 -9.23
CA ALA A 235 -10.18 -1.60 -8.44
C ALA A 235 -11.29 -2.11 -7.50
N GLU A 236 -11.81 -3.28 -7.77
CA GLU A 236 -12.86 -3.92 -6.97
C GLU A 236 -12.30 -5.06 -6.13
N VAL A 237 -12.80 -5.19 -4.90
CA VAL A 237 -12.48 -6.28 -3.98
C VAL A 237 -13.72 -7.15 -3.76
N VAL A 238 -13.55 -8.46 -3.87
CA VAL A 238 -14.56 -9.47 -3.57
C VAL A 238 -13.94 -10.54 -2.71
N ASP A 239 -14.56 -10.86 -1.59
CA ASP A 239 -14.06 -11.85 -0.63
C ASP A 239 -12.59 -11.60 -0.26
N GLY A 240 -12.24 -10.34 0.04
CA GLY A 240 -10.91 -9.92 0.45
C GLY A 240 -9.83 -9.95 -0.64
N HIS A 241 -10.20 -10.12 -1.91
CA HIS A 241 -9.24 -10.17 -3.03
C HIS A 241 -9.64 -9.18 -4.13
N PHE A 242 -8.64 -8.55 -4.72
CA PHE A 242 -8.86 -7.72 -5.91
C PHE A 242 -9.27 -8.57 -7.10
N LYS A 243 -10.26 -8.09 -7.87
CA LYS A 243 -10.62 -8.68 -9.16
C LYS A 243 -9.50 -8.46 -10.18
N LEU A 244 -9.25 -9.47 -10.99
CA LEU A 244 -8.31 -9.35 -12.12
C LEU A 244 -8.92 -8.43 -13.19
N PRO A 245 -8.30 -7.30 -13.56
CA PRO A 245 -8.79 -6.41 -14.60
C PRO A 245 -8.88 -7.09 -15.97
N GLN A 246 -9.92 -6.80 -16.73
CA GLN A 246 -10.17 -7.46 -18.02
C GLN A 246 -10.12 -6.53 -19.22
N LEU A 247 -10.38 -5.23 -19.03
CA LEU A 247 -10.41 -4.27 -20.13
C LEU A 247 -9.01 -3.91 -20.63
N PRO A 248 -8.83 -3.59 -21.92
CA PRO A 248 -7.58 -3.07 -22.43
C PRO A 248 -7.17 -1.77 -21.74
N GLY A 249 -5.89 -1.69 -21.34
CA GLY A 249 -5.35 -0.52 -20.65
C GLY A 249 -4.96 -0.79 -19.20
N ALA A 250 -4.78 0.29 -18.44
CA ALA A 250 -4.39 0.30 -17.04
C ALA A 250 -5.55 0.67 -16.08
N GLY A 251 -6.79 0.68 -16.57
CA GLY A 251 -7.97 1.09 -15.79
C GLY A 251 -8.05 2.59 -15.51
N THR A 252 -7.34 3.43 -16.26
CA THR A 252 -7.23 4.87 -16.01
C THR A 252 -8.21 5.73 -16.80
N THR A 253 -9.18 5.14 -17.50
CA THR A 253 -10.20 5.86 -18.24
C THR A 253 -11.21 6.47 -17.26
N PRO A 254 -11.34 7.83 -17.19
CA PRO A 254 -12.32 8.47 -16.34
C PRO A 254 -13.75 8.19 -16.81
N THR A 255 -14.69 8.16 -15.87
CA THR A 255 -16.12 8.20 -16.21
C THR A 255 -16.53 9.60 -16.72
N ASP A 256 -17.59 9.68 -17.53
CA ASP A 256 -18.12 10.99 -17.99
C ASP A 256 -18.50 11.89 -16.80
N ALA A 257 -19.03 11.31 -15.72
CA ALA A 257 -19.38 12.03 -14.50
C ALA A 257 -18.14 12.60 -13.80
N ALA A 258 -17.07 11.82 -13.68
CA ALA A 258 -15.81 12.29 -13.11
C ALA A 258 -15.19 13.37 -13.99
N TRP A 259 -15.20 13.18 -15.31
CA TRP A 259 -14.72 14.19 -16.24
C TRP A 259 -15.50 15.50 -16.12
N ALA A 260 -16.82 15.46 -16.11
CA ALA A 260 -17.65 16.64 -15.94
C ALA A 260 -17.43 17.37 -14.62
N LYS A 261 -17.17 16.61 -13.54
CA LYS A 261 -17.00 17.15 -12.19
C LYS A 261 -15.62 17.77 -11.96
N PHE A 262 -14.57 17.14 -12.47
CA PHE A 262 -13.18 17.48 -12.10
C PHE A 262 -12.37 18.13 -13.23
N ALA A 263 -12.77 17.98 -14.51
CA ALA A 263 -12.08 18.62 -15.60
C ALA A 263 -12.22 20.13 -15.56
N GLN A 264 -11.15 20.82 -15.20
CA GLN A 264 -11.08 22.29 -15.34
C GLN A 264 -10.48 22.61 -16.72
N ARG A 265 -11.18 23.45 -17.49
CA ARG A 265 -10.56 24.01 -18.69
C ARG A 265 -9.46 24.96 -18.27
N VAL A 266 -8.21 24.61 -18.55
CA VAL A 266 -7.10 25.57 -18.50
C VAL A 266 -7.39 26.61 -19.60
N ARG A 267 -7.68 27.85 -19.21
CA ARG A 267 -7.86 29.00 -20.12
C ARG A 267 -6.53 29.62 -20.43
#